data_e0d2535cf02bf94b7d7414e561589d2c
#
_entry.id   e0d2535cf02bf94b7d7414e561589d2c
#
_cell.length_a   1.000
_cell.length_b   1.000
_cell.length_c   1.000
_cell.angle_alpha   90.00
_cell.angle_beta   90.00
_cell.angle_gamma   90.00
#
_symmetry.space_group_name_H-M   'P 1'
#
loop_
_entity.id
_entity.type
_entity.pdbx_description
1 polymer ?
#
loop_
_entity_poly.entity_id
_entity_poly.type
_entity_poly.pdbx_seq_one_letter_code
_entity_poly.pdbx_strand_id
1 'polypeptide(L)'
;MYPYLSFILVRSVQLLVLTSLLPPAISSQALAQDNSVEASPVISFETPVFKFGKVRQGEKIRYDFKFTNRGSQTLIIEDVRPSCGCTTSGQWTKSLEPGQSGVIPVKLNTDRFKGPLTKSVTVRSNDPKRTNVYLKIEGEVWTALSVDPMVAAFPAIKDLQQVSTKSIRISNQTETPLVIRNLRVISGPFKASIKTVEEGKSYDIMVETVPPLAYGANRADIQFETNLKESSTVKVSASAYVMAPVQVVPNRVMLPNGVLQKALKKYVTVLTYEDKLLEVSDIQVSVEGVEVEVSQLNNGKHHRLIMTFPQGMNVDALKDASLKLKTSHQTFSDFEVPIGSYRALNAATKP
;
A
#
# COMPACT_ATOMS: atom_id res chain seq x y z
N MET A 1 20.46 15.03 -56.12
CA MET A 1 21.59 15.11 -57.03
C MET A 1 22.03 13.70 -57.33
N TYR A 2 21.60 13.22 -58.52
CA TYR A 2 22.05 12.00 -59.21
C TYR A 2 23.49 12.24 -59.72
N PRO A 3 24.28 11.25 -60.21
CA PRO A 3 23.89 10.16 -61.12
C PRO A 3 24.68 8.82 -60.94
N TYR A 4 24.17 7.75 -61.53
CA TYR A 4 24.48 7.02 -62.78
C TYR A 4 25.54 5.91 -62.74
N LEU A 5 25.11 4.77 -63.31
CA LEU A 5 25.59 3.91 -64.42
C LEU A 5 26.76 2.94 -64.06
N SER A 6 26.93 1.75 -64.59
CA SER A 6 26.47 1.11 -65.85
C SER A 6 26.79 -0.40 -65.82
N PHE A 7 25.95 -1.16 -66.52
CA PHE A 7 26.18 -2.31 -67.38
C PHE A 7 27.59 -2.89 -67.55
N ILE A 8 27.72 -4.23 -67.57
CA ILE A 8 28.35 -4.95 -68.69
C ILE A 8 27.83 -6.42 -68.75
N LEU A 9 27.34 -6.77 -69.91
CA LEU A 9 26.91 -8.05 -70.42
C LEU A 9 28.11 -8.78 -71.03
N VAL A 10 28.34 -10.07 -70.78
CA VAL A 10 29.15 -10.92 -71.66
C VAL A 10 28.46 -12.28 -71.84
N ARG A 11 28.14 -12.56 -73.09
CA ARG A 11 27.73 -13.83 -73.66
C ARG A 11 28.95 -14.68 -74.02
N SER A 12 28.89 -15.99 -73.89
CA SER A 12 29.38 -17.03 -74.84
C SER A 12 29.07 -18.40 -74.27
N VAL A 13 28.24 -19.16 -74.92
CA VAL A 13 28.41 -20.12 -76.01
C VAL A 13 28.90 -21.49 -75.54
N GLN A 14 27.93 -22.38 -75.58
CA GLN A 14 27.89 -23.83 -75.89
C GLN A 14 29.10 -24.75 -75.70
N LEU A 15 28.87 -25.88 -75.00
CA LEU A 15 29.22 -27.19 -75.55
C LEU A 15 28.32 -28.30 -74.99
N LEU A 16 27.63 -29.03 -75.90
CA LEU A 16 26.84 -30.21 -75.64
C LEU A 16 27.81 -31.38 -75.39
N VAL A 17 27.63 -32.09 -74.28
CA VAL A 17 28.08 -33.50 -74.15
C VAL A 17 26.94 -34.29 -73.58
N LEU A 18 26.37 -35.16 -74.44
CA LEU A 18 25.42 -36.20 -74.10
C LEU A 18 26.15 -37.35 -73.40
N THR A 19 25.91 -37.57 -72.11
CA THR A 19 26.21 -38.84 -71.47
C THR A 19 24.96 -39.31 -70.73
N SER A 20 24.40 -40.41 -71.18
CA SER A 20 23.32 -41.14 -70.57
C SER A 20 23.73 -41.71 -69.23
N LEU A 21 23.13 -41.20 -68.13
CA LEU A 21 23.20 -41.84 -66.83
C LEU A 21 21.78 -42.00 -66.23
N LEU A 22 21.44 -43.26 -65.91
CA LEU A 22 20.23 -43.65 -65.21
C LEU A 22 19.99 -42.79 -63.94
N PRO A 23 18.76 -42.47 -63.62
CA PRO A 23 18.49 -41.75 -62.33
C PRO A 23 18.62 -42.77 -61.16
N PRO A 24 19.28 -42.35 -60.02
CA PRO A 24 19.23 -43.14 -58.82
C PRO A 24 17.81 -43.05 -58.26
N ALA A 25 17.28 -44.24 -57.90
CA ALA A 25 15.99 -44.35 -57.16
C ALA A 25 16.09 -43.51 -55.87
N ILE A 26 15.43 -42.35 -55.84
CA ILE A 26 15.24 -41.57 -54.63
C ILE A 26 14.22 -42.31 -53.79
N SER A 27 14.73 -43.08 -52.81
CA SER A 27 13.87 -43.54 -51.68
C SER A 27 13.28 -42.35 -50.99
N SER A 28 12.03 -42.06 -51.26
CA SER A 28 11.24 -41.11 -50.45
C SER A 28 11.06 -41.75 -49.06
N GLN A 29 12.01 -41.46 -48.17
CA GLN A 29 11.71 -41.54 -46.74
C GLN A 29 10.69 -40.45 -46.44
N ALA A 30 9.43 -40.83 -46.41
CA ALA A 30 8.38 -40.05 -45.80
C ALA A 30 8.80 -39.83 -44.34
N LEU A 31 9.30 -38.65 -44.01
CA LEU A 31 9.36 -38.19 -42.63
C LEU A 31 7.91 -38.17 -42.16
N ALA A 32 7.49 -39.25 -41.50
CA ALA A 32 6.29 -39.23 -40.69
C ALA A 32 6.58 -38.14 -39.62
N GLN A 33 6.07 -36.91 -39.85
CA GLN A 33 5.93 -35.96 -38.77
C GLN A 33 5.06 -36.64 -37.73
N ASP A 34 5.70 -37.09 -36.68
CA ASP A 34 5.03 -37.54 -35.46
C ASP A 34 4.30 -36.33 -34.87
N ASN A 35 3.09 -36.08 -35.35
CA ASN A 35 2.11 -35.20 -34.74
C ASN A 35 1.51 -35.90 -33.52
N SER A 36 2.32 -36.47 -32.65
CA SER A 36 1.85 -36.89 -31.35
C SER A 36 1.45 -35.60 -30.62
N VAL A 37 0.19 -35.28 -30.67
CA VAL A 37 -0.39 -34.28 -29.76
C VAL A 37 -0.14 -34.83 -28.35
N GLU A 38 0.88 -34.28 -27.70
CA GLU A 38 1.27 -34.68 -26.35
C GLU A 38 0.03 -34.66 -25.47
N ALA A 39 -0.38 -35.84 -25.01
CA ALA A 39 -1.58 -35.96 -24.21
C ALA A 39 -1.40 -35.15 -22.93
N SER A 40 -2.21 -34.14 -22.74
CA SER A 40 -2.09 -33.23 -21.60
C SER A 40 -3.47 -32.77 -21.10
N PRO A 41 -3.59 -32.39 -19.82
CA PRO A 41 -4.78 -31.74 -19.33
C PRO A 41 -4.86 -30.31 -19.90
N VAL A 42 -6.07 -29.82 -20.14
CA VAL A 42 -6.30 -28.44 -20.64
C VAL A 42 -7.44 -27.81 -19.85
N ILE A 43 -7.12 -26.77 -19.06
CA ILE A 43 -8.13 -26.03 -18.33
C ILE A 43 -8.81 -25.00 -19.24
N SER A 44 -10.15 -24.96 -19.22
CA SER A 44 -10.95 -24.01 -19.99
C SER A 44 -12.07 -23.43 -19.13
N PHE A 45 -12.03 -22.14 -18.86
CA PHE A 45 -13.11 -21.42 -18.15
C PHE A 45 -14.15 -20.91 -19.14
N GLU A 46 -15.43 -21.06 -18.79
CA GLU A 46 -16.54 -20.50 -19.59
C GLU A 46 -16.50 -18.96 -19.57
N THR A 47 -16.29 -18.39 -18.38
CA THR A 47 -16.26 -16.95 -18.17
C THR A 47 -15.12 -16.61 -17.21
N PRO A 48 -13.91 -16.28 -17.71
CA PRO A 48 -12.78 -15.94 -16.83
C PRO A 48 -12.91 -14.57 -16.19
N VAL A 49 -13.82 -13.72 -16.66
CA VAL A 49 -14.10 -12.39 -16.12
C VAL A 49 -15.59 -12.29 -15.79
N PHE A 50 -15.91 -12.22 -14.51
CA PHE A 50 -17.27 -11.99 -14.04
C PHE A 50 -17.50 -10.51 -13.78
N LYS A 51 -18.49 -9.91 -14.43
CA LYS A 51 -18.92 -8.53 -14.24
C LYS A 51 -20.17 -8.48 -13.36
N PHE A 52 -20.03 -8.02 -12.11
CA PHE A 52 -21.16 -7.93 -11.18
C PHE A 52 -22.00 -6.65 -11.34
N GLY A 53 -21.61 -5.75 -12.26
CA GLY A 53 -22.34 -4.50 -12.51
C GLY A 53 -22.16 -3.48 -11.38
N LYS A 54 -23.24 -2.77 -11.04
CA LYS A 54 -23.26 -1.76 -9.98
C LYS A 54 -23.99 -2.30 -8.77
N VAL A 55 -23.27 -2.44 -7.65
CA VAL A 55 -23.80 -2.99 -6.40
C VAL A 55 -23.59 -2.01 -5.26
N ARG A 56 -24.39 -2.15 -4.21
CA ARG A 56 -24.25 -1.34 -3.01
C ARG A 56 -23.09 -1.83 -2.14
N GLN A 57 -22.43 -0.91 -1.46
CA GLN A 57 -21.45 -1.26 -0.44
C GLN A 57 -22.11 -2.14 0.65
N GLY A 58 -21.41 -3.19 1.08
CA GLY A 58 -21.91 -4.18 2.01
C GLY A 58 -22.56 -5.39 1.34
N GLU A 59 -22.91 -5.34 0.07
CA GLU A 59 -23.42 -6.51 -0.64
C GLU A 59 -22.31 -7.56 -0.80
N LYS A 60 -22.73 -8.83 -0.62
CA LYS A 60 -21.85 -9.99 -0.79
C LYS A 60 -22.04 -10.57 -2.17
N ILE A 61 -21.06 -10.39 -3.03
CA ILE A 61 -21.03 -10.94 -4.38
C ILE A 61 -20.60 -12.39 -4.29
N ARG A 62 -21.33 -13.29 -4.99
CA ARG A 62 -21.00 -14.70 -5.11
C ARG A 62 -20.99 -15.07 -6.59
N TYR A 63 -19.98 -15.81 -7.02
CA TYR A 63 -19.91 -16.32 -8.37
C TYR A 63 -19.15 -17.64 -8.42
N ASP A 64 -19.71 -18.59 -9.16
CA ASP A 64 -19.13 -19.93 -9.39
C ASP A 64 -18.46 -19.94 -10.76
N PHE A 65 -17.14 -19.83 -10.79
CA PHE A 65 -16.38 -19.93 -12.02
C PHE A 65 -16.40 -21.39 -12.51
N LYS A 66 -17.15 -21.63 -13.59
CA LYS A 66 -17.23 -22.94 -14.23
C LYS A 66 -16.05 -23.15 -15.14
N PHE A 67 -15.46 -24.33 -15.07
CA PHE A 67 -14.36 -24.76 -15.94
C PHE A 67 -14.52 -26.20 -16.37
N THR A 68 -13.91 -26.55 -17.49
CA THR A 68 -13.95 -27.87 -18.09
C THR A 68 -12.55 -28.33 -18.42
N ASN A 69 -12.26 -29.62 -18.25
CA ASN A 69 -11.07 -30.25 -18.77
C ASN A 69 -11.28 -30.56 -20.25
N ARG A 70 -10.68 -29.77 -21.13
CA ARG A 70 -10.71 -29.97 -22.59
C ARG A 70 -9.51 -30.80 -23.11
N GLY A 71 -8.68 -31.28 -22.20
CA GLY A 71 -7.55 -32.13 -22.52
C GLY A 71 -7.90 -33.62 -22.57
N SER A 72 -6.86 -34.43 -22.74
CA SER A 72 -6.95 -35.88 -22.81
C SER A 72 -6.44 -36.61 -21.57
N GLN A 73 -5.94 -35.86 -20.57
CA GLN A 73 -5.50 -36.39 -19.27
C GLN A 73 -6.22 -35.67 -18.12
N THR A 74 -6.19 -36.29 -16.93
CA THR A 74 -6.79 -35.76 -15.71
C THR A 74 -6.25 -34.39 -15.38
N LEU A 75 -7.12 -33.38 -15.29
CA LEU A 75 -6.82 -32.03 -14.86
C LEU A 75 -6.88 -31.94 -13.34
N ILE A 76 -5.81 -31.45 -12.71
CA ILE A 76 -5.71 -31.24 -11.26
C ILE A 76 -5.60 -29.77 -10.98
N ILE A 77 -6.47 -29.26 -10.12
CA ILE A 77 -6.37 -27.89 -9.55
C ILE A 77 -5.53 -27.97 -8.27
N GLU A 78 -4.31 -27.52 -8.36
CA GLU A 78 -3.32 -27.59 -7.28
C GLU A 78 -3.58 -26.53 -6.20
N ASP A 79 -3.95 -25.31 -6.63
CA ASP A 79 -4.10 -24.19 -5.71
C ASP A 79 -5.07 -23.13 -6.27
N VAL A 80 -5.78 -22.45 -5.35
CA VAL A 80 -6.66 -21.34 -5.68
C VAL A 80 -6.40 -20.19 -4.69
N ARG A 81 -5.77 -19.10 -5.17
CA ARG A 81 -5.36 -17.94 -4.35
C ARG A 81 -6.17 -16.72 -4.71
N PRO A 82 -7.10 -16.29 -3.86
CA PRO A 82 -7.79 -15.03 -4.03
C PRO A 82 -6.89 -13.85 -3.65
N SER A 83 -7.04 -12.73 -4.36
CA SER A 83 -6.48 -11.44 -3.95
C SER A 83 -7.22 -10.90 -2.70
N CYS A 84 -6.62 -9.91 -2.02
CA CYS A 84 -7.19 -9.32 -0.79
C CYS A 84 -8.67 -8.91 -0.97
N GLY A 85 -9.50 -9.33 -0.01
CA GLY A 85 -10.94 -9.04 0.03
C GLY A 85 -11.84 -10.06 -0.68
N CYS A 86 -11.27 -10.95 -1.50
CA CYS A 86 -11.97 -12.13 -1.99
C CYS A 86 -11.70 -13.33 -1.08
N THR A 87 -12.64 -14.24 -1.01
CA THR A 87 -12.46 -15.56 -0.39
C THR A 87 -13.01 -16.63 -1.31
N THR A 88 -12.33 -17.76 -1.37
CA THR A 88 -12.94 -18.96 -1.93
C THR A 88 -13.90 -19.52 -0.88
N SER A 89 -15.15 -19.72 -1.25
CA SER A 89 -16.15 -20.22 -0.31
C SER A 89 -16.22 -21.74 -0.37
N GLY A 90 -15.42 -22.41 0.41
CA GLY A 90 -15.51 -23.84 0.53
C GLY A 90 -14.59 -24.61 -0.43
N GLN A 91 -14.99 -25.84 -0.72
CA GLN A 91 -14.20 -26.74 -1.54
C GLN A 91 -14.47 -26.48 -3.03
N TRP A 92 -13.42 -26.24 -3.79
CA TRP A 92 -13.48 -26.24 -5.25
C TRP A 92 -13.28 -27.66 -5.80
N THR A 93 -13.66 -27.88 -7.05
CA THR A 93 -13.40 -29.14 -7.76
C THR A 93 -11.91 -29.31 -7.99
N LYS A 94 -11.30 -30.33 -7.35
CA LYS A 94 -9.85 -30.54 -7.36
C LYS A 94 -9.33 -31.32 -8.54
N SER A 95 -10.15 -32.23 -9.11
CA SER A 95 -9.76 -33.12 -10.18
C SER A 95 -10.91 -33.33 -11.16
N LEU A 96 -10.59 -33.36 -12.46
CA LEU A 96 -11.55 -33.58 -13.55
C LEU A 96 -10.96 -34.51 -14.59
N GLU A 97 -11.69 -35.59 -14.90
CA GLU A 97 -11.39 -36.43 -16.04
C GLU A 97 -11.63 -35.66 -17.37
N PRO A 98 -11.07 -36.12 -18.49
CA PRO A 98 -11.34 -35.54 -19.81
C PRO A 98 -12.84 -35.29 -20.06
N GLY A 99 -13.19 -34.10 -20.48
CA GLY A 99 -14.56 -33.68 -20.78
C GLY A 99 -15.43 -33.32 -19.57
N GLN A 100 -14.97 -33.56 -18.34
CA GLN A 100 -15.72 -33.19 -17.14
C GLN A 100 -15.63 -31.71 -16.83
N SER A 101 -16.66 -31.19 -16.15
CA SER A 101 -16.75 -29.80 -15.70
C SER A 101 -16.78 -29.70 -14.17
N GLY A 102 -16.23 -28.63 -13.66
CA GLY A 102 -16.16 -28.30 -12.23
C GLY A 102 -16.39 -26.82 -11.97
N VAL A 103 -16.31 -26.45 -10.70
CA VAL A 103 -16.56 -25.09 -10.24
C VAL A 103 -15.51 -24.62 -9.24
N ILE A 104 -15.21 -23.32 -9.28
CA ILE A 104 -14.44 -22.61 -8.25
C ILE A 104 -15.36 -21.52 -7.69
N PRO A 105 -15.95 -21.73 -6.50
CA PRO A 105 -16.84 -20.76 -5.89
C PRO A 105 -16.04 -19.62 -5.28
N VAL A 106 -16.39 -18.37 -5.61
CA VAL A 106 -15.74 -17.16 -5.10
C VAL A 106 -16.78 -16.24 -4.45
N LYS A 107 -16.43 -15.69 -3.29
CA LYS A 107 -17.18 -14.66 -2.58
C LYS A 107 -16.33 -13.39 -2.49
N LEU A 108 -16.97 -12.25 -2.73
CA LEU A 108 -16.37 -10.93 -2.54
C LEU A 108 -17.24 -10.15 -1.57
N ASN A 109 -16.63 -9.70 -0.46
CA ASN A 109 -17.27 -8.79 0.48
C ASN A 109 -16.95 -7.34 0.07
N THR A 110 -17.99 -6.52 -0.14
CA THR A 110 -17.84 -5.15 -0.61
C THR A 110 -17.83 -4.10 0.49
N ASP A 111 -17.90 -4.48 1.80
CA ASP A 111 -17.97 -3.55 2.94
C ASP A 111 -16.90 -2.45 2.94
N ARG A 112 -15.70 -2.79 2.47
CA ARG A 112 -14.53 -1.89 2.51
C ARG A 112 -14.18 -1.26 1.16
N PHE A 113 -15.01 -1.48 0.15
CA PHE A 113 -14.74 -0.99 -1.19
C PHE A 113 -15.75 0.08 -1.60
N LYS A 114 -15.28 1.00 -2.46
CA LYS A 114 -16.08 2.09 -3.04
C LYS A 114 -15.54 2.41 -4.44
N GLY A 115 -16.44 2.71 -5.36
CA GLY A 115 -16.12 3.02 -6.76
C GLY A 115 -15.80 1.79 -7.60
N PRO A 116 -15.12 1.93 -8.74
CA PRO A 116 -14.72 0.82 -9.59
C PRO A 116 -13.86 -0.18 -8.83
N LEU A 117 -14.19 -1.46 -8.97
CA LEU A 117 -13.54 -2.54 -8.24
C LEU A 117 -13.19 -3.68 -9.19
N THR A 118 -11.92 -4.09 -9.19
CA THR A 118 -11.44 -5.30 -9.85
C THR A 118 -10.66 -6.13 -8.85
N LYS A 119 -11.00 -7.41 -8.76
CA LYS A 119 -10.32 -8.41 -7.93
C LYS A 119 -9.98 -9.62 -8.76
N SER A 120 -8.91 -10.31 -8.41
CA SER A 120 -8.44 -11.50 -9.11
C SER A 120 -8.36 -12.71 -8.20
N VAL A 121 -8.52 -13.88 -8.80
CA VAL A 121 -8.26 -15.19 -8.18
C VAL A 121 -7.30 -15.92 -9.11
N THR A 122 -6.15 -16.33 -8.58
CA THR A 122 -5.17 -17.13 -9.32
C THR A 122 -5.49 -18.60 -9.11
N VAL A 123 -5.70 -19.32 -10.21
CA VAL A 123 -5.91 -20.76 -10.23
C VAL A 123 -4.68 -21.43 -10.80
N ARG A 124 -4.05 -22.30 -10.03
CA ARG A 124 -2.90 -23.10 -10.46
C ARG A 124 -3.33 -24.53 -10.74
N SER A 125 -2.91 -25.05 -11.89
CA SER A 125 -3.23 -26.41 -12.33
C SER A 125 -2.03 -27.09 -12.98
N ASN A 126 -2.17 -28.39 -13.26
CA ASN A 126 -1.21 -29.19 -14.01
C ASN A 126 -1.31 -29.02 -15.54
N ASP A 127 -2.06 -28.04 -16.06
CA ASP A 127 -2.07 -27.70 -17.49
C ASP A 127 -0.69 -27.15 -17.88
N PRO A 128 0.11 -27.81 -18.70
CA PRO A 128 1.48 -27.41 -19.02
C PRO A 128 1.54 -26.08 -19.81
N LYS A 129 0.48 -25.75 -20.55
CA LYS A 129 0.40 -24.52 -21.34
C LYS A 129 -0.14 -23.34 -20.55
N ARG A 130 -0.93 -23.58 -19.52
CA ARG A 130 -1.58 -22.56 -18.67
C ARG A 130 -1.57 -22.97 -17.21
N THR A 131 -0.38 -23.12 -16.65
CA THR A 131 -0.19 -23.49 -15.23
C THR A 131 -0.89 -22.54 -14.29
N ASN A 132 -0.96 -21.24 -14.63
CA ASN A 132 -1.69 -20.24 -13.87
C ASN A 132 -2.74 -19.55 -14.75
N VAL A 133 -3.98 -19.53 -14.26
CA VAL A 133 -5.09 -18.80 -14.88
C VAL A 133 -5.57 -17.72 -13.89
N TYR A 134 -5.79 -16.52 -14.38
CA TYR A 134 -6.28 -15.39 -13.59
C TYR A 134 -7.75 -15.13 -13.87
N LEU A 135 -8.59 -15.48 -12.90
CA LEU A 135 -10.00 -15.14 -12.92
C LEU A 135 -10.20 -13.73 -12.38
N LYS A 136 -11.13 -12.96 -12.93
CA LYS A 136 -11.43 -11.60 -12.51
C LYS A 136 -12.88 -11.43 -12.09
N ILE A 137 -13.09 -10.60 -11.07
CA ILE A 137 -14.42 -10.13 -10.64
C ILE A 137 -14.35 -8.62 -10.69
N GLU A 138 -15.20 -7.99 -11.49
CA GLU A 138 -15.18 -6.54 -11.73
C GLU A 138 -16.57 -5.93 -11.75
N GLY A 139 -16.66 -4.68 -11.28
CA GLY A 139 -17.88 -3.90 -11.23
C GLY A 139 -17.68 -2.59 -10.47
N GLU A 140 -18.77 -1.96 -10.06
CA GLU A 140 -18.79 -0.72 -9.32
C GLU A 140 -19.49 -0.90 -7.97
N VAL A 141 -18.84 -0.46 -6.89
CA VAL A 141 -19.43 -0.43 -5.54
C VAL A 141 -19.84 1.01 -5.23
N TRP A 142 -21.12 1.27 -5.08
CA TRP A 142 -21.62 2.58 -4.72
C TRP A 142 -22.08 2.66 -3.26
N THR A 143 -22.11 3.86 -2.70
CA THR A 143 -22.58 4.16 -1.36
C THR A 143 -23.72 5.16 -1.43
N ALA A 144 -24.72 5.02 -0.56
CA ALA A 144 -25.80 6.00 -0.47
C ALA A 144 -25.27 7.40 -0.12
N LEU A 145 -24.21 7.45 0.67
CA LEU A 145 -23.55 8.67 1.09
C LEU A 145 -22.07 8.62 0.74
N SER A 146 -21.57 9.60 0.03
CA SER A 146 -20.16 9.82 -0.20
C SER A 146 -19.61 10.83 0.80
N VAL A 147 -18.52 10.51 1.45
CA VAL A 147 -17.79 11.38 2.39
C VAL A 147 -16.36 11.48 1.91
N ASP A 148 -15.88 12.66 1.58
CA ASP A 148 -14.55 12.85 1.01
C ASP A 148 -13.96 14.24 1.34
N PRO A 149 -12.77 14.28 1.93
CA PRO A 149 -12.03 13.16 2.54
C PRO A 149 -12.66 12.69 3.86
N MET A 150 -12.35 11.47 4.31
CA MET A 150 -12.77 10.97 5.64
C MET A 150 -12.04 11.66 6.80
N VAL A 151 -10.92 12.34 6.51
CA VAL A 151 -10.09 13.03 7.48
C VAL A 151 -9.82 14.45 7.01
N ALA A 152 -10.21 15.44 7.82
CA ALA A 152 -9.76 16.82 7.64
C ALA A 152 -8.29 16.93 8.11
N ALA A 153 -7.37 16.64 7.20
CA ALA A 153 -5.93 16.72 7.46
C ALA A 153 -5.43 18.14 7.19
N PHE A 154 -4.92 18.79 8.24
CA PHE A 154 -4.31 20.11 8.14
C PHE A 154 -2.82 19.98 7.80
N PRO A 155 -2.25 20.88 6.98
CA PRO A 155 -0.81 20.93 6.80
C PRO A 155 -0.11 21.22 8.14
N ALA A 156 1.19 20.98 8.21
CA ALA A 156 1.95 21.27 9.43
C ALA A 156 1.80 22.73 9.87
N ILE A 157 1.41 22.93 11.11
CA ILE A 157 1.17 24.23 11.74
C ILE A 157 2.42 24.61 12.53
N LYS A 158 2.80 25.88 12.46
CA LYS A 158 3.96 26.41 13.20
C LYS A 158 3.55 27.30 14.38
N ASP A 159 2.34 27.82 14.36
CA ASP A 159 1.84 28.73 15.38
C ASP A 159 0.69 28.08 16.16
N LEU A 160 0.82 28.04 17.49
CA LEU A 160 -0.19 27.50 18.40
C LEU A 160 -1.53 28.26 18.34
N GLN A 161 -1.51 29.51 17.88
CA GLN A 161 -2.68 30.38 17.76
C GLN A 161 -3.29 30.37 16.37
N GLN A 162 -2.74 29.56 15.45
CA GLN A 162 -3.21 29.53 14.06
C GLN A 162 -4.61 28.96 13.95
N VAL A 163 -5.52 29.74 13.40
CA VAL A 163 -6.84 29.30 12.96
C VAL A 163 -6.73 28.84 11.50
N SER A 164 -7.13 27.62 11.23
CA SER A 164 -7.13 27.03 9.89
C SER A 164 -8.42 26.27 9.67
N THR A 165 -8.90 26.24 8.42
CA THR A 165 -10.16 25.57 8.06
C THR A 165 -9.93 24.52 6.97
N LYS A 166 -10.60 23.38 7.09
CA LYS A 166 -10.69 22.34 6.09
C LYS A 166 -12.12 21.92 5.91
N SER A 167 -12.48 21.48 4.70
CA SER A 167 -13.80 20.97 4.41
C SER A 167 -13.78 19.47 4.14
N ILE A 168 -14.86 18.80 4.55
CA ILE A 168 -15.18 17.43 4.20
C ILE A 168 -16.47 17.48 3.41
N ARG A 169 -16.44 17.08 2.13
CA ARG A 169 -17.62 17.02 1.29
C ARG A 169 -18.47 15.80 1.61
N ILE A 170 -19.77 16.04 1.83
CA ILE A 170 -20.79 15.03 1.96
C ILE A 170 -21.67 15.10 0.72
N SER A 171 -21.82 13.98 0.00
CA SER A 171 -22.65 13.92 -1.21
C SER A 171 -23.62 12.76 -1.13
N ASN A 172 -24.89 13.06 -1.31
CA ASN A 172 -25.99 12.10 -1.39
C ASN A 172 -26.06 11.49 -2.79
N GLN A 173 -26.02 10.17 -2.87
CA GLN A 173 -26.09 9.39 -4.11
C GLN A 173 -27.48 8.80 -4.33
N THR A 174 -28.45 9.14 -3.48
CA THR A 174 -29.82 8.62 -3.54
C THR A 174 -30.82 9.71 -3.97
N GLU A 175 -32.03 9.30 -4.32
CA GLU A 175 -33.12 10.21 -4.63
C GLU A 175 -33.76 10.83 -3.38
N THR A 176 -33.61 10.19 -2.20
CA THR A 176 -34.13 10.72 -0.95
C THR A 176 -33.30 11.92 -0.50
N PRO A 177 -33.90 13.12 -0.30
CA PRO A 177 -33.15 14.28 0.17
C PRO A 177 -32.40 14.01 1.47
N LEU A 178 -31.10 14.33 1.51
CA LEU A 178 -30.27 14.17 2.67
C LEU A 178 -30.57 15.25 3.72
N VAL A 179 -30.74 14.83 4.96
CA VAL A 179 -30.80 15.71 6.13
C VAL A 179 -29.68 15.33 7.09
N ILE A 180 -28.84 16.31 7.45
CA ILE A 180 -27.76 16.15 8.43
C ILE A 180 -28.22 16.77 9.76
N ARG A 181 -28.01 16.03 10.85
CA ARG A 181 -28.39 16.47 12.21
C ARG A 181 -27.28 16.11 13.21
N ASN A 182 -27.36 16.71 14.41
CA ASN A 182 -26.54 16.33 15.55
C ASN A 182 -25.03 16.31 15.26
N LEU A 183 -24.55 17.28 14.45
CA LEU A 183 -23.12 17.46 14.23
C LEU A 183 -22.44 17.82 15.54
N ARG A 184 -21.44 17.04 15.94
CA ARG A 184 -20.67 17.27 17.16
C ARG A 184 -19.21 16.89 16.98
N VAL A 185 -18.34 17.63 17.60
CA VAL A 185 -16.94 17.27 17.82
C VAL A 185 -16.86 16.59 19.18
N ILE A 186 -16.34 15.38 19.24
CA ILE A 186 -16.34 14.56 20.48
C ILE A 186 -15.15 14.96 21.36
N SER A 187 -14.01 15.29 20.75
CA SER A 187 -12.78 15.64 21.49
C SER A 187 -11.85 16.47 20.61
N GLY A 188 -10.83 17.07 21.24
CA GLY A 188 -9.77 17.80 20.56
C GLY A 188 -10.07 19.28 20.28
N PRO A 189 -9.06 20.04 19.90
CA PRO A 189 -9.13 21.48 19.70
C PRO A 189 -9.66 21.83 18.30
N PHE A 190 -10.88 21.41 18.01
CA PHE A 190 -11.53 21.65 16.71
C PHE A 190 -13.01 22.03 16.95
N LYS A 191 -13.55 22.80 16.03
CA LYS A 191 -14.99 23.01 15.90
C LYS A 191 -15.43 22.62 14.50
N ALA A 192 -16.70 22.25 14.35
CA ALA A 192 -17.28 21.87 13.08
C ALA A 192 -18.62 22.56 12.84
N SER A 193 -18.89 22.93 11.59
CA SER A 193 -20.14 23.51 11.14
C SER A 193 -20.56 22.93 9.80
N ILE A 194 -21.87 23.00 9.50
CA ILE A 194 -22.42 22.56 8.22
C ILE A 194 -22.60 23.75 7.30
N LYS A 195 -22.08 23.64 6.08
CA LYS A 195 -22.34 24.57 4.98
C LYS A 195 -23.11 23.82 3.89
N THR A 196 -24.32 24.24 3.61
CA THR A 196 -25.10 23.70 2.49
C THR A 196 -24.46 24.13 1.17
N VAL A 197 -24.23 23.17 0.29
CA VAL A 197 -23.77 23.41 -1.10
C VAL A 197 -24.92 23.26 -2.06
N GLU A 198 -25.69 22.19 -1.92
CA GLU A 198 -26.94 21.93 -2.63
C GLU A 198 -27.91 21.21 -1.66
N GLU A 199 -29.07 21.81 -1.43
CA GLU A 199 -30.03 21.30 -0.45
C GLU A 199 -30.47 19.87 -0.77
N GLY A 200 -30.41 18.99 0.23
CA GLY A 200 -30.73 17.57 0.08
C GLY A 200 -29.73 16.72 -0.69
N LYS A 201 -28.71 17.35 -1.33
CA LYS A 201 -27.75 16.66 -2.21
C LYS A 201 -26.33 16.73 -1.70
N SER A 202 -25.83 17.91 -1.31
CA SER A 202 -24.44 18.06 -0.91
C SER A 202 -24.22 19.11 0.16
N TYR A 203 -23.33 18.81 1.08
CA TYR A 203 -22.97 19.65 2.22
C TYR A 203 -21.46 19.60 2.42
N ASP A 204 -20.90 20.68 2.96
CA ASP A 204 -19.55 20.72 3.45
C ASP A 204 -19.56 20.77 4.99
N ILE A 205 -18.90 19.80 5.62
CA ILE A 205 -18.55 19.90 7.03
C ILE A 205 -17.28 20.74 7.10
N MET A 206 -17.43 21.99 7.54
CA MET A 206 -16.31 22.91 7.75
C MET A 206 -15.69 22.61 9.10
N VAL A 207 -14.44 22.17 9.11
CA VAL A 207 -13.67 21.86 10.32
C VAL A 207 -12.63 22.94 10.50
N GLU A 208 -12.59 23.53 11.70
CA GLU A 208 -11.69 24.63 12.04
C GLU A 208 -10.91 24.31 13.31
N THR A 209 -9.63 24.66 13.34
CA THR A 209 -8.79 24.54 14.54
C THR A 209 -9.22 25.58 15.58
N VAL A 210 -9.19 25.19 16.86
CA VAL A 210 -9.52 26.06 18.00
C VAL A 210 -8.25 26.26 18.84
N PRO A 211 -7.60 27.41 18.76
CA PRO A 211 -6.44 27.73 19.59
C PRO A 211 -6.76 27.83 21.09
N PRO A 212 -5.75 27.64 21.96
CA PRO A 212 -4.38 27.25 21.63
C PRO A 212 -4.28 25.77 21.28
N LEU A 213 -3.51 25.45 20.23
CA LEU A 213 -3.18 24.11 19.87
C LEU A 213 -2.03 23.58 20.74
N ALA A 214 -1.90 22.26 20.87
CA ALA A 214 -0.75 21.66 21.52
C ALA A 214 0.34 21.33 20.49
N TYR A 215 1.60 21.40 20.88
CA TYR A 215 2.68 20.85 20.06
C TYR A 215 2.49 19.35 19.80
N GLY A 216 2.83 18.91 18.62
CA GLY A 216 2.63 17.55 18.18
C GLY A 216 1.26 17.31 17.54
N ALA A 217 0.70 16.13 17.75
CA ALA A 217 -0.53 15.70 17.12
C ALA A 217 -1.79 16.17 17.86
N ASN A 218 -2.59 16.98 17.21
CA ASN A 218 -3.95 17.35 17.62
C ASN A 218 -4.93 16.56 16.78
N ARG A 219 -5.89 15.86 17.39
CA ARG A 219 -6.86 15.01 16.72
C ARG A 219 -8.25 15.23 17.28
N ALA A 220 -9.25 15.00 16.44
CA ALA A 220 -10.65 14.99 16.84
C ALA A 220 -11.42 13.93 16.09
N ASP A 221 -12.41 13.35 16.77
CA ASP A 221 -13.48 12.60 16.16
C ASP A 221 -14.70 13.52 16.01
N ILE A 222 -15.28 13.53 14.83
CA ILE A 222 -16.45 14.34 14.47
C ILE A 222 -17.55 13.36 14.05
N GLN A 223 -18.71 13.53 14.61
CA GLN A 223 -19.86 12.66 14.34
C GLN A 223 -21.07 13.49 13.97
N PHE A 224 -21.84 13.00 13.02
CA PHE A 224 -23.16 13.52 12.68
C PHE A 224 -24.13 12.40 12.31
N GLU A 225 -25.40 12.70 12.32
CA GLU A 225 -26.48 11.79 11.97
C GLU A 225 -27.11 12.18 10.64
N THR A 226 -27.67 11.21 9.94
CA THR A 226 -28.41 11.41 8.71
C THR A 226 -29.75 10.67 8.73
N ASN A 227 -30.67 11.05 7.84
CA ASN A 227 -31.93 10.34 7.63
C ASN A 227 -31.81 9.10 6.74
N LEU A 228 -30.59 8.82 6.20
CA LEU A 228 -30.36 7.63 5.37
C LEU A 228 -30.09 6.41 6.26
N LYS A 229 -30.94 5.38 6.17
CA LYS A 229 -30.87 4.18 7.03
C LYS A 229 -29.48 3.54 7.09
N GLU A 230 -28.81 3.50 5.93
CA GLU A 230 -27.52 2.83 5.75
C GLU A 230 -26.32 3.68 6.24
N SER A 231 -26.58 4.95 6.48
CA SER A 231 -25.58 5.91 6.94
C SER A 231 -26.14 6.79 8.05
N SER A 232 -26.93 6.17 8.94
CA SER A 232 -27.63 6.88 10.01
C SER A 232 -26.67 7.63 10.95
N THR A 233 -25.48 7.10 11.16
CA THR A 233 -24.40 7.75 11.93
C THR A 233 -23.12 7.72 11.10
N VAL A 234 -22.53 8.89 10.90
CA VAL A 234 -21.28 9.06 10.16
C VAL A 234 -20.21 9.61 11.10
N LYS A 235 -19.03 9.00 11.03
CA LYS A 235 -17.85 9.45 11.77
C LYS A 235 -16.78 9.87 10.77
N VAL A 236 -16.23 11.05 10.99
CA VAL A 236 -15.04 11.57 10.30
C VAL A 236 -14.06 12.07 11.35
N SER A 237 -12.84 12.35 10.96
CA SER A 237 -11.85 12.84 11.91
C SER A 237 -11.15 14.10 11.41
N ALA A 238 -10.52 14.81 12.33
CA ALA A 238 -9.61 15.89 12.04
C ALA A 238 -8.24 15.59 12.61
N SER A 239 -7.19 16.03 11.92
CA SER A 239 -5.83 15.91 12.43
C SER A 239 -4.98 17.12 12.00
N ALA A 240 -4.33 17.75 12.98
CA ALA A 240 -3.36 18.81 12.78
C ALA A 240 -2.07 18.45 13.53
N TYR A 241 -0.94 18.70 12.93
CA TYR A 241 0.35 18.52 13.57
C TYR A 241 1.01 19.89 13.74
N VAL A 242 1.25 20.26 14.98
CA VAL A 242 1.95 21.52 15.31
C VAL A 242 3.42 21.20 15.53
N MET A 243 4.26 21.83 14.74
CA MET A 243 5.70 21.64 14.82
C MET A 243 6.25 22.33 16.08
N ALA A 244 6.93 21.56 16.92
CA ALA A 244 7.69 22.16 18.01
C ALA A 244 8.87 22.94 17.43
N PRO A 245 9.21 24.13 18.01
CA PRO A 245 10.33 24.95 17.57
C PRO A 245 11.66 24.19 17.57
N VAL A 246 11.85 23.32 18.56
CA VAL A 246 13.01 22.42 18.67
C VAL A 246 12.53 20.98 18.68
N GLN A 247 13.22 20.13 17.95
CA GLN A 247 12.94 18.70 17.90
C GLN A 247 14.23 17.88 18.07
N VAL A 248 14.08 16.72 18.69
CA VAL A 248 15.13 15.71 18.80
C VAL A 248 14.69 14.47 18.05
N VAL A 249 15.44 14.07 17.02
CA VAL A 249 15.08 13.00 16.10
C VAL A 249 16.23 12.00 15.97
N PRO A 250 15.96 10.72 16.19
CA PRO A 250 14.74 10.12 16.68
C PRO A 250 14.47 10.46 18.16
N ASN A 251 13.22 10.38 18.57
CA ASN A 251 12.83 10.62 19.97
C ASN A 251 13.11 9.42 20.91
N ARG A 252 13.74 8.34 20.40
CA ARG A 252 14.26 7.20 21.14
C ARG A 252 15.37 6.53 20.36
N VAL A 253 16.38 6.00 21.04
CA VAL A 253 17.48 5.26 20.44
C VAL A 253 17.23 3.76 20.57
N MET A 254 16.89 3.15 19.46
CA MET A 254 16.58 1.72 19.39
C MET A 254 17.87 0.91 19.10
N LEU A 255 18.16 -0.06 19.95
CA LEU A 255 19.30 -0.97 19.83
C LEU A 255 18.82 -2.40 19.53
N PRO A 256 19.64 -3.25 18.90
CA PRO A 256 19.35 -4.67 18.76
C PRO A 256 19.21 -5.35 20.13
N ASN A 257 18.39 -6.40 20.23
CA ASN A 257 18.31 -7.20 21.45
C ASN A 257 19.61 -7.98 21.69
N GLY A 258 19.91 -8.29 22.95
CA GLY A 258 21.05 -9.12 23.34
C GLY A 258 22.36 -8.34 23.44
N VAL A 259 23.49 -9.06 23.25
CA VAL A 259 24.82 -8.51 23.34
C VAL A 259 25.33 -8.00 22.01
N LEU A 260 25.85 -6.77 21.96
CA LEU A 260 26.40 -6.19 20.74
C LEU A 260 27.65 -6.93 20.29
N GLN A 261 27.61 -7.51 19.10
CA GLN A 261 28.73 -8.29 18.52
C GLN A 261 29.85 -7.39 17.98
N LYS A 262 29.58 -6.11 17.75
CA LYS A 262 30.54 -5.07 17.32
C LYS A 262 30.09 -3.71 17.84
N ALA A 263 31.00 -2.74 17.87
CA ALA A 263 30.65 -1.36 18.19
C ALA A 263 29.54 -0.84 17.23
N LEU A 264 28.56 -0.15 17.79
CA LEU A 264 27.38 0.32 17.06
C LEU A 264 27.22 1.84 17.17
N LYS A 265 27.23 2.53 16.04
CA LYS A 265 26.94 3.97 16.00
C LYS A 265 25.44 4.23 15.83
N LYS A 266 24.91 5.15 16.64
CA LYS A 266 23.55 5.70 16.52
C LYS A 266 23.62 7.22 16.43
N TYR A 267 22.65 7.77 15.73
CA TYR A 267 22.60 9.22 15.46
C TYR A 267 21.35 9.79 16.09
N VAL A 268 21.51 10.92 16.79
CA VAL A 268 20.42 11.74 17.28
C VAL A 268 20.67 13.15 16.77
N THR A 269 19.67 13.75 16.15
CA THR A 269 19.75 15.11 15.63
C THR A 269 18.84 16.01 16.44
N VAL A 270 19.40 17.08 16.98
CA VAL A 270 18.67 18.19 17.58
C VAL A 270 18.57 19.27 16.52
N LEU A 271 17.38 19.75 16.23
CA LEU A 271 17.16 20.72 15.17
C LEU A 271 16.13 21.78 15.58
N THR A 272 16.33 23.00 15.09
CA THR A 272 15.34 24.08 15.21
C THR A 272 14.80 24.48 13.84
N TYR A 273 13.51 24.83 13.84
CA TYR A 273 12.82 25.41 12.69
C TYR A 273 12.74 26.95 12.76
N GLU A 274 13.24 27.52 13.85
CA GLU A 274 13.33 28.97 14.00
C GLU A 274 14.55 29.54 13.27
N ASP A 275 14.53 30.84 13.06
CA ASP A 275 15.67 31.55 12.44
C ASP A 275 16.79 31.91 13.42
N LYS A 276 16.72 31.37 14.64
CA LYS A 276 17.74 31.51 15.65
C LYS A 276 18.70 30.33 15.68
N LEU A 277 19.94 30.61 16.04
CA LEU A 277 20.91 29.54 16.32
C LEU A 277 20.48 28.79 17.57
N LEU A 278 20.70 27.47 17.55
CA LEU A 278 20.44 26.59 18.66
C LEU A 278 21.78 26.15 19.24
N GLU A 279 21.99 26.32 20.54
CA GLU A 279 23.11 25.71 21.24
C GLU A 279 22.65 24.42 21.95
N VAL A 280 23.49 23.42 21.97
CA VAL A 280 23.26 22.17 22.68
C VAL A 280 24.34 21.99 23.73
N SER A 281 23.94 21.76 24.96
CA SER A 281 24.83 21.62 26.13
C SER A 281 24.38 20.48 27.04
N ASP A 282 25.13 20.27 28.12
CA ASP A 282 24.82 19.32 29.20
C ASP A 282 24.45 17.91 28.69
N ILE A 283 25.21 17.44 27.68
CA ILE A 283 24.95 16.14 27.06
C ILE A 283 25.44 15.02 27.99
N GLN A 284 24.52 14.20 28.45
CA GLN A 284 24.78 13.10 29.38
C GLN A 284 24.10 11.82 28.85
N VAL A 285 24.83 10.72 28.86
CA VAL A 285 24.30 9.40 28.56
C VAL A 285 24.39 8.55 29.81
N SER A 286 23.27 7.96 30.24
CA SER A 286 23.21 7.13 31.46
C SER A 286 23.78 5.72 31.27
N VAL A 287 24.40 5.44 30.13
CA VAL A 287 24.98 4.13 29.77
C VAL A 287 26.49 4.25 29.79
N GLU A 288 27.13 3.45 30.67
CA GLU A 288 28.60 3.41 30.80
C GLU A 288 29.26 2.93 29.49
N GLY A 289 30.39 3.55 29.16
CA GLY A 289 31.20 3.18 27.98
C GLY A 289 30.65 3.69 26.65
N VAL A 290 29.56 4.50 26.64
CA VAL A 290 29.05 5.13 25.42
C VAL A 290 29.76 6.47 25.21
N GLU A 291 30.40 6.62 24.07
CA GLU A 291 31.02 7.87 23.63
C GLU A 291 30.02 8.70 22.81
N VAL A 292 30.05 10.03 23.01
CA VAL A 292 29.19 10.95 22.24
C VAL A 292 30.03 12.03 21.57
N GLU A 293 29.98 12.07 20.27
CA GLU A 293 30.57 13.15 19.47
C GLU A 293 29.46 14.09 19.00
N VAL A 294 29.70 15.39 19.01
CA VAL A 294 28.73 16.42 18.54
C VAL A 294 29.28 17.11 17.31
N SER A 295 28.47 17.17 16.28
CA SER A 295 28.79 17.93 15.08
C SER A 295 27.68 18.93 14.74
N GLN A 296 28.08 20.15 14.43
CA GLN A 296 27.16 21.19 13.94
C GLN A 296 26.89 21.02 12.46
N LEU A 297 25.61 21.17 12.09
CA LEU A 297 25.13 21.13 10.71
C LEU A 297 24.25 22.36 10.45
N ASN A 298 24.07 22.71 9.19
CA ASN A 298 23.17 23.78 8.76
C ASN A 298 23.40 25.11 9.53
N ASN A 299 24.66 25.56 9.55
CA ASN A 299 25.09 26.82 10.19
C ASN A 299 24.60 26.99 11.64
N GLY A 300 24.65 25.91 12.45
CA GLY A 300 24.30 25.95 13.86
C GLY A 300 22.79 25.82 14.17
N LYS A 301 21.95 25.57 13.17
CA LYS A 301 20.52 25.24 13.39
C LYS A 301 20.28 23.77 13.70
N HIS A 302 21.20 22.91 13.32
CA HIS A 302 21.12 21.46 13.55
C HIS A 302 22.38 20.97 14.24
N HIS A 303 22.22 20.08 15.22
CA HIS A 303 23.31 19.41 15.90
C HIS A 303 23.11 17.90 15.79
N ARG A 304 24.11 17.19 15.31
CA ARG A 304 24.10 15.73 15.26
C ARG A 304 24.98 15.18 16.38
N LEU A 305 24.38 14.38 17.22
CA LEU A 305 25.04 13.59 18.24
C LEU A 305 25.29 12.18 17.66
N ILE A 306 26.54 11.76 17.67
CA ILE A 306 26.96 10.43 17.22
C ILE A 306 27.29 9.64 18.48
N MET A 307 26.45 8.69 18.83
CA MET A 307 26.60 7.84 19.99
C MET A 307 27.25 6.53 19.57
N THR A 308 28.41 6.19 20.12
CA THR A 308 29.11 4.94 19.86
C THR A 308 28.94 4.00 21.05
N PHE A 309 28.17 2.93 20.85
CA PHE A 309 27.96 1.87 21.83
C PHE A 309 29.05 0.81 21.67
N PRO A 310 29.78 0.41 22.75
CA PRO A 310 30.90 -0.51 22.63
C PRO A 310 30.47 -1.95 22.32
N GLN A 311 31.36 -2.69 21.69
CA GLN A 311 31.22 -4.14 21.53
C GLN A 311 31.11 -4.81 22.89
N GLY A 312 30.34 -5.88 23.03
CA GLY A 312 30.12 -6.63 24.25
C GLY A 312 29.06 -6.04 25.19
N MET A 313 28.49 -4.87 24.89
CA MET A 313 27.41 -4.29 25.70
C MET A 313 26.17 -5.19 25.66
N ASN A 314 25.62 -5.53 26.80
CA ASN A 314 24.35 -6.24 26.93
C ASN A 314 23.18 -5.24 26.95
N VAL A 315 22.51 -5.10 25.81
CA VAL A 315 21.40 -4.13 25.63
C VAL A 315 20.16 -4.51 26.44
N ASP A 316 19.92 -5.81 26.66
CA ASP A 316 18.74 -6.26 27.42
C ASP A 316 18.90 -6.01 28.94
N ALA A 317 20.11 -5.71 29.41
CA ALA A 317 20.37 -5.33 30.79
C ALA A 317 20.15 -3.81 31.05
N LEU A 318 19.97 -3.00 30.00
CA LEU A 318 19.74 -1.56 30.15
C LEU A 318 18.38 -1.31 30.76
N LYS A 319 18.36 -0.63 31.90
CA LYS A 319 17.13 -0.19 32.58
C LYS A 319 17.16 1.35 32.62
N ASP A 320 16.03 1.96 32.22
CA ASP A 320 15.82 3.42 32.25
C ASP A 320 16.97 4.22 31.63
N ALA A 321 17.63 3.62 30.64
CA ALA A 321 18.74 4.26 29.96
C ALA A 321 18.26 5.40 29.05
N SER A 322 18.96 6.54 29.11
CA SER A 322 18.60 7.72 28.34
C SER A 322 19.81 8.56 27.95
N LEU A 323 19.62 9.34 26.89
CA LEU A 323 20.42 10.50 26.53
C LEU A 323 19.69 11.74 27.04
N LYS A 324 20.33 12.54 27.91
CA LYS A 324 19.83 13.85 28.35
C LYS A 324 20.66 14.95 27.71
N LEU A 325 20.02 16.01 27.33
CA LEU A 325 20.68 17.19 26.78
C LEU A 325 19.88 18.47 27.06
N LYS A 326 20.56 19.58 27.05
CA LYS A 326 19.92 20.89 27.09
C LYS A 326 20.11 21.66 25.81
N THR A 327 19.19 22.59 25.57
CA THR A 327 19.26 23.54 24.45
C THR A 327 19.11 24.96 24.94
N SER A 328 19.55 25.93 24.14
CA SER A 328 19.40 27.38 24.44
C SER A 328 17.97 27.90 24.24
N HIS A 329 17.00 27.06 23.84
CA HIS A 329 15.61 27.47 23.65
C HIS A 329 14.88 27.60 24.98
N GLN A 330 14.20 28.73 25.23
CA GLN A 330 13.57 29.03 26.53
C GLN A 330 12.54 27.97 27.00
N THR A 331 11.69 27.49 26.10
CA THR A 331 10.59 26.57 26.42
C THR A 331 10.98 25.09 26.18
N PHE A 332 11.91 24.85 25.27
CA PHE A 332 12.40 23.52 24.92
C PHE A 332 13.86 23.38 25.32
N SER A 333 14.12 23.60 26.62
CA SER A 333 15.46 23.60 27.20
C SER A 333 15.99 22.18 27.46
N ASP A 334 15.12 21.27 27.88
CA ASP A 334 15.53 19.96 28.39
C ASP A 334 14.91 18.84 27.54
N PHE A 335 15.75 17.92 27.13
CA PHE A 335 15.33 16.73 26.39
C PHE A 335 15.87 15.47 27.02
N GLU A 336 15.03 14.45 27.05
CA GLU A 336 15.42 13.09 27.44
C GLU A 336 14.99 12.11 26.33
N VAL A 337 15.97 11.37 25.80
CA VAL A 337 15.78 10.41 24.72
C VAL A 337 16.03 9.01 25.26
N PRO A 338 15.00 8.18 25.43
CA PRO A 338 15.16 6.81 25.92
C PRO A 338 16.04 5.99 25.01
N ILE A 339 16.89 5.13 25.62
CA ILE A 339 17.79 4.20 24.96
C ILE A 339 17.42 2.78 25.39
N GLY A 340 17.25 1.87 24.45
CA GLY A 340 16.96 0.48 24.82
C GLY A 340 16.75 -0.44 23.64
N SER A 341 16.47 -1.71 23.95
CA SER A 341 16.21 -2.71 22.93
C SER A 341 14.86 -2.48 22.24
N TYR A 342 14.72 -2.98 21.03
CA TYR A 342 13.44 -3.00 20.29
C TYR A 342 12.29 -3.59 21.13
N ARG A 343 12.60 -4.59 21.95
CA ARG A 343 11.61 -5.26 22.80
C ARG A 343 11.20 -4.40 23.99
N ALA A 344 12.16 -3.82 24.70
CA ALA A 344 11.91 -3.03 25.91
C ALA A 344 11.15 -1.73 25.62
N LEU A 345 11.60 -0.95 24.63
CA LEU A 345 10.99 0.33 24.30
C LEU A 345 9.60 0.21 23.68
N ASN A 346 9.31 -0.89 22.98
CA ASN A 346 7.96 -1.12 22.45
C ASN A 346 6.97 -1.64 23.49
N ALA A 347 7.45 -2.32 24.54
CA ALA A 347 6.60 -2.74 25.65
C ALA A 347 6.12 -1.56 26.51
N ALA A 348 6.95 -0.53 26.66
CA ALA A 348 6.61 0.68 27.42
C ALA A 348 5.58 1.62 26.74
N THR A 349 5.25 1.37 25.47
CA THR A 349 4.30 2.20 24.68
C THR A 349 2.94 1.54 24.47
N LYS A 350 2.65 0.39 25.09
CA LYS A 350 1.27 -0.14 25.13
C LYS A 350 0.49 0.60 26.21
N PRO A 351 -0.65 1.27 25.86
CA PRO A 351 -1.53 1.92 26.81
C PRO A 351 -2.18 0.92 27.75
#